data_f95b217032117c7600ffce39a9a32b1f
#
_entry.id   f95b217032117c7600ffce39a9a32b1f
#
_cell.length_a   1.000
_cell.length_b   1.000
_cell.length_c   1.000
_cell.angle_alpha   90.00
_cell.angle_beta   90.00
_cell.angle_gamma   90.00
#
_symmetry.space_group_name_H-M   'P 1'
#
loop_
_entity.id
_entity.type
_entity.pdbx_description
1 polymer ?
#
loop_
_entity_poly.entity_id
_entity_poly.type
_entity_poly.pdbx_seq_one_letter_code
_entity_poly.pdbx_strand_id
1 'polypeptide(L)'
;MMTTYLIVDDFFDDPAAMRRTMLDLDYPEPRSNAYYPGRDSAQQLKLPGIDQLISSLTGEKVVESKLPSHGHARISLAADDLKRRATVHIDPGVVWSAIIYMNLPEQCQGGTEFFRHKAWNMERAPIYPRERAEMGVQNYVD
;
A
#
# COMPACT_ATOMS: atom_id res chain seq x y z
N MET A 1 -9.21 -21.73 2.59
CA MET A 1 -8.69 -20.62 3.42
C MET A 1 -8.51 -19.43 2.48
N MET A 2 -9.04 -18.27 2.82
CA MET A 2 -8.88 -17.06 1.99
C MET A 2 -7.49 -16.47 2.28
N THR A 3 -6.72 -16.18 1.23
CA THR A 3 -5.43 -15.48 1.37
C THR A 3 -5.69 -14.05 1.78
N THR A 4 -5.05 -13.57 2.85
CA THR A 4 -5.25 -12.23 3.39
C THR A 4 -4.06 -11.32 3.19
N TYR A 5 -2.87 -11.88 2.98
CA TYR A 5 -1.66 -11.16 2.58
C TYR A 5 -0.72 -12.08 1.79
N LEU A 6 0.14 -11.47 1.02
CA LEU A 6 1.20 -12.12 0.25
C LEU A 6 2.50 -11.33 0.45
N ILE A 7 3.61 -12.06 0.54
CA ILE A 7 4.95 -11.49 0.46
C ILE A 7 5.57 -12.08 -0.81
N VAL A 8 6.06 -11.21 -1.67
CA VAL A 8 6.63 -11.59 -2.96
C VAL A 8 8.02 -10.97 -3.04
N ASP A 9 9.04 -11.82 -3.05
CA ASP A 9 10.41 -11.41 -3.28
C ASP A 9 10.70 -11.34 -4.79
N ASP A 10 11.74 -10.60 -5.16
CA ASP A 10 12.21 -10.47 -6.55
C ASP A 10 11.08 -10.07 -7.53
N PHE A 11 10.28 -9.07 -7.11
CA PHE A 11 9.10 -8.64 -7.85
C PHE A 11 9.42 -8.08 -9.24
N PHE A 12 10.57 -7.44 -9.42
CA PHE A 12 11.05 -6.93 -10.69
C PHE A 12 12.28 -7.70 -11.19
N ASP A 13 12.38 -7.91 -12.48
CA ASP A 13 13.55 -8.53 -13.11
C ASP A 13 14.82 -7.68 -12.93
N ASP A 14 14.71 -6.37 -12.97
CA ASP A 14 15.78 -5.40 -12.68
C ASP A 14 15.31 -4.37 -11.65
N PRO A 15 15.37 -4.70 -10.35
CA PRO A 15 14.96 -3.79 -9.30
C PRO A 15 15.85 -2.53 -9.22
N ALA A 16 17.12 -2.63 -9.61
CA ALA A 16 18.02 -1.49 -9.62
C ALA A 16 17.64 -0.46 -10.71
N ALA A 17 17.26 -0.92 -11.89
CA ALA A 17 16.76 -0.04 -12.94
C ALA A 17 15.44 0.61 -12.53
N MET A 18 14.52 -0.14 -11.96
CA MET A 18 13.26 0.39 -11.48
C MET A 18 13.47 1.44 -10.36
N ARG A 19 14.37 1.15 -9.42
CA ARG A 19 14.71 2.11 -8.37
C ARG A 19 15.27 3.40 -8.94
N ARG A 20 16.18 3.35 -9.92
CA ARG A 20 16.69 4.56 -10.61
C ARG A 20 15.54 5.35 -11.23
N THR A 21 14.67 4.68 -11.97
CA THR A 21 13.49 5.33 -12.58
C THR A 21 12.64 6.04 -11.53
N MET A 22 12.40 5.41 -10.38
CA MET A 22 11.63 6.02 -9.29
C MET A 22 12.35 7.22 -8.68
N LEU A 23 13.66 7.15 -8.50
CA LEU A 23 14.44 8.26 -7.93
C LEU A 23 14.53 9.49 -8.84
N ASP A 24 14.37 9.29 -10.15
CA ASP A 24 14.39 10.37 -11.15
C ASP A 24 13.02 11.06 -11.30
N LEU A 25 11.97 10.62 -10.58
CA LEU A 25 10.68 11.26 -10.59
C LEU A 25 10.70 12.58 -9.79
N ASP A 26 9.76 13.45 -10.09
CA ASP A 26 9.53 14.67 -9.32
C ASP A 26 8.71 14.38 -8.05
N TYR A 27 9.19 14.84 -6.90
CA TYR A 27 8.58 14.68 -5.58
C TYR A 27 8.28 16.04 -4.95
N PRO A 28 7.15 16.64 -5.29
CA PRO A 28 6.76 17.94 -4.73
C PRO A 28 6.57 17.87 -3.21
N GLU A 29 6.65 19.04 -2.58
CA GLU A 29 6.37 19.14 -1.15
C GLU A 29 4.98 18.58 -0.82
N PRO A 30 4.84 17.81 0.28
CA PRO A 30 3.58 17.23 0.66
C PRO A 30 2.56 18.32 1.01
N ARG A 31 1.30 18.04 0.74
CA ARG A 31 0.22 18.93 1.18
C ARG A 31 0.20 19.00 2.71
N SER A 32 -0.18 20.16 3.25
CA SER A 32 -0.20 20.40 4.70
C SER A 32 -1.07 19.42 5.49
N ASN A 33 -2.03 18.77 4.85
CA ASN A 33 -2.94 17.79 5.43
C ASN A 33 -2.60 16.34 5.05
N ALA A 34 -1.39 16.05 4.58
CA ALA A 34 -0.99 14.69 4.28
C ALA A 34 -0.95 13.84 5.57
N TYR A 35 -1.57 12.66 5.52
CA TYR A 35 -1.65 11.73 6.65
C TYR A 35 -0.36 10.95 6.88
N TYR A 36 0.41 10.75 5.83
CA TYR A 36 1.60 9.89 5.85
C TYR A 36 2.86 10.73 5.73
N PRO A 37 3.97 10.31 6.37
CA PRO A 37 5.26 10.93 6.14
C PRO A 37 5.73 10.69 4.72
N GLY A 38 6.61 11.56 4.24
CA GLY A 38 7.19 11.45 2.91
C GLY A 38 6.44 12.23 1.83
N ARG A 39 6.87 12.01 0.60
CA ARG A 39 6.39 12.71 -0.58
C ARG A 39 6.04 11.73 -1.66
N ASP A 40 4.89 11.92 -2.29
CA ASP A 40 4.47 11.15 -3.45
C ASP A 40 5.05 11.77 -4.72
N SER A 41 5.38 10.92 -5.68
CA SER A 41 5.76 11.38 -7.02
C SER A 41 4.63 12.16 -7.67
N ALA A 42 4.97 13.20 -8.43
CA ALA A 42 3.99 13.93 -9.23
C ALA A 42 3.41 13.05 -10.34
N GLN A 43 4.22 12.14 -10.87
CA GLN A 43 3.84 11.23 -11.94
C GLN A 43 3.40 9.87 -11.38
N GLN A 44 2.36 9.31 -11.96
CA GLN A 44 2.02 7.90 -11.77
C GLN A 44 2.96 7.00 -12.58
N LEU A 45 3.44 5.95 -11.96
CA LEU A 45 4.11 4.86 -12.64
C LEU A 45 3.05 3.93 -13.24
N LYS A 46 3.18 3.67 -14.51
CA LYS A 46 2.40 2.64 -15.20
C LYS A 46 3.27 1.41 -15.39
N LEU A 47 2.82 0.31 -14.81
CA LEU A 47 3.49 -0.99 -14.87
C LEU A 47 2.64 -1.92 -15.75
N PRO A 48 2.90 -2.01 -17.05
CA PRO A 48 2.12 -2.87 -17.93
C PRO A 48 2.11 -4.31 -17.43
N GLY A 49 0.94 -4.93 -17.37
CA GLY A 49 0.78 -6.31 -16.93
C GLY A 49 0.71 -6.51 -15.40
N ILE A 50 0.74 -5.44 -14.62
CA ILE A 50 0.69 -5.55 -13.15
C ILE A 50 -0.62 -6.18 -12.67
N ASP A 51 -1.74 -5.85 -13.28
CA ASP A 51 -3.05 -6.39 -12.94
C ASP A 51 -3.15 -7.91 -13.22
N GLN A 52 -2.56 -8.37 -14.33
CA GLN A 52 -2.47 -9.80 -14.65
C GLN A 52 -1.56 -10.53 -13.64
N LEU A 53 -0.44 -9.94 -13.29
CA LEU A 53 0.48 -10.51 -12.31
C LEU A 53 -0.20 -10.63 -10.94
N ILE A 54 -0.80 -9.56 -10.44
CA ILE A 54 -1.49 -9.58 -9.15
C ILE A 54 -2.68 -10.54 -9.18
N SER A 55 -3.44 -10.60 -10.28
CA SER A 55 -4.52 -11.58 -10.44
C SER A 55 -4.00 -13.02 -10.35
N SER A 56 -2.85 -13.30 -10.95
CA SER A 56 -2.21 -14.62 -10.88
C SER A 56 -1.74 -14.96 -9.46
N LEU A 57 -1.16 -14.00 -8.76
CA LEU A 57 -0.64 -14.18 -7.39
C LEU A 57 -1.76 -14.37 -6.36
N THR A 58 -2.86 -13.64 -6.50
CA THR A 58 -3.98 -13.68 -5.56
C THR A 58 -4.99 -14.76 -5.86
N GLY A 59 -5.02 -15.25 -7.10
CA GLY A 59 -6.06 -16.16 -7.59
C GLY A 59 -7.41 -15.47 -7.86
N GLU A 60 -7.43 -14.14 -7.84
CA GLU A 60 -8.62 -13.33 -8.04
C GLU A 60 -8.43 -12.39 -9.23
N LYS A 61 -9.49 -12.17 -10.02
CA LYS A 61 -9.41 -11.19 -11.10
C LYS A 61 -9.41 -9.79 -10.51
N VAL A 62 -8.28 -9.11 -10.58
CA VAL A 62 -8.12 -7.72 -10.17
C VAL A 62 -7.87 -6.81 -11.38
N VAL A 63 -8.19 -5.54 -11.23
CA VAL A 63 -7.92 -4.49 -12.20
C VAL A 63 -7.34 -3.29 -11.48
N GLU A 64 -6.59 -2.45 -12.19
CA GLU A 64 -6.02 -1.24 -11.63
C GLU A 64 -7.08 -0.36 -10.94
N SER A 65 -6.72 0.15 -9.78
CA SER A 65 -7.55 1.11 -9.06
C SER A 65 -7.57 2.46 -9.78
N LYS A 66 -8.72 3.13 -9.71
CA LYS A 66 -8.89 4.52 -10.19
C LYS A 66 -8.65 5.55 -9.08
N LEU A 67 -8.21 5.13 -7.91
CA LEU A 67 -7.91 6.03 -6.82
C LEU A 67 -6.71 6.92 -7.16
N PRO A 68 -6.73 8.21 -6.76
CA PRO A 68 -5.64 9.14 -7.06
C PRO A 68 -4.27 8.71 -6.48
N SER A 69 -4.27 7.89 -5.43
CA SER A 69 -3.04 7.38 -4.80
C SER A 69 -2.42 6.20 -5.52
N HIS A 70 -3.13 5.59 -6.49
CA HIS A 70 -2.64 4.42 -7.20
C HIS A 70 -1.41 4.73 -8.07
N GLY A 71 -0.42 3.86 -8.02
CA GLY A 71 0.74 3.91 -8.90
C GLY A 71 1.74 5.04 -8.64
N HIS A 72 1.63 5.77 -7.52
CA HIS A 72 2.63 6.75 -7.15
C HIS A 72 3.79 6.10 -6.38
N ALA A 73 5.01 6.51 -6.72
CA ALA A 73 6.16 6.24 -5.87
C ALA A 73 6.16 7.19 -4.67
N ARG A 74 6.73 6.75 -3.55
CA ARG A 74 6.87 7.57 -2.34
C ARG A 74 8.30 7.56 -1.85
N ILE A 75 8.85 8.75 -1.58
CA ILE A 75 10.10 8.91 -0.84
C ILE A 75 9.77 9.30 0.59
N SER A 76 10.31 8.57 1.55
CA SER A 76 10.27 8.92 2.97
C SER A 76 11.70 9.04 3.48
N LEU A 77 12.03 10.18 4.05
CA LEU A 77 13.35 10.48 4.58
C LEU A 77 13.34 10.36 6.10
N ALA A 78 14.51 10.10 6.70
CA ALA A 78 14.64 10.03 8.15
C ALA A 78 14.24 11.33 8.87
N ALA A 79 14.31 12.47 8.17
CA ALA A 79 13.90 13.78 8.68
C ALA A 79 12.41 14.09 8.53
N ASP A 80 11.65 13.20 7.86
CA ASP A 80 10.21 13.41 7.70
C ASP A 80 9.50 13.33 9.03
N ASP A 81 8.45 14.11 9.17
CA ASP A 81 7.77 14.32 10.45
C ASP A 81 7.14 13.01 10.97
N LEU A 82 7.75 12.45 12.01
CA LEU A 82 7.27 11.26 12.71
C LEU A 82 5.91 11.46 13.40
N LYS A 83 5.40 12.69 13.49
CA LYS A 83 4.05 12.97 14.02
C LYS A 83 2.97 12.49 13.05
N ARG A 84 3.28 12.33 11.78
CA ARG A 84 2.39 11.74 10.77
C ARG A 84 2.52 10.23 10.78
N ARG A 85 2.12 9.61 11.88
CA ARG A 85 2.11 8.14 11.96
C ARG A 85 0.85 7.63 11.31
N ALA A 86 1.01 6.73 10.34
CA ALA A 86 -0.09 5.92 9.89
C ALA A 86 -0.64 5.10 11.05
N THR A 87 -1.92 5.20 11.30
CA THR A 87 -2.63 4.34 12.25
C THR A 87 -2.94 3.00 11.61
N VAL A 88 -3.30 2.01 12.39
CA VAL A 88 -3.83 0.74 11.86
C VAL A 88 -5.10 1.06 11.08
N HIS A 89 -5.11 0.74 9.80
CA HIS A 89 -6.21 1.03 8.90
C HIS A 89 -6.30 -0.01 7.79
N ILE A 90 -7.31 0.09 6.99
CA ILE A 90 -7.45 -0.60 5.71
C ILE A 90 -7.58 0.45 4.62
N ASP A 91 -7.16 0.11 3.40
CA ASP A 91 -7.33 0.99 2.26
C ASP A 91 -8.76 0.86 1.71
N PRO A 92 -9.60 1.91 1.83
CA PRO A 92 -10.98 1.82 1.37
C PRO A 92 -11.06 1.79 -0.16
N GLY A 93 -12.06 1.07 -0.67
CA GLY A 93 -12.38 1.07 -2.10
C GLY A 93 -11.49 0.20 -2.98
N VAL A 94 -10.61 -0.60 -2.37
CA VAL A 94 -9.79 -1.59 -3.07
C VAL A 94 -9.96 -2.97 -2.44
N VAL A 95 -9.75 -4.02 -3.23
CA VAL A 95 -9.78 -5.42 -2.75
C VAL A 95 -8.39 -5.85 -2.29
N TRP A 96 -7.37 -5.41 -3.01
CA TRP A 96 -5.96 -5.65 -2.72
C TRP A 96 -5.19 -4.33 -2.76
N SER A 97 -4.34 -4.12 -1.78
CA SER A 97 -3.32 -3.07 -1.79
C SER A 97 -1.95 -3.72 -1.87
N ALA A 98 -1.05 -3.12 -2.64
CA ALA A 98 0.32 -3.58 -2.75
C ALA A 98 1.29 -2.44 -2.44
N ILE A 99 2.34 -2.76 -1.71
CA ILE A 99 3.47 -1.88 -1.46
C ILE A 99 4.72 -2.59 -1.96
N ILE A 100 5.46 -1.94 -2.83
CA ILE A 100 6.72 -2.47 -3.37
C ILE A 100 7.86 -1.66 -2.76
N TYR A 101 8.65 -2.30 -1.93
CA TYR A 101 9.80 -1.68 -1.27
C TYR A 101 11.02 -1.69 -2.21
N MET A 102 11.52 -0.50 -2.50
CA MET A 102 12.70 -0.28 -3.36
C MET A 102 13.92 0.23 -2.58
N ASN A 103 13.87 0.12 -1.25
CA ASN A 103 14.96 0.49 -0.37
C ASN A 103 16.17 -0.44 -0.58
N LEU A 104 17.37 0.11 -0.45
CA LEU A 104 18.53 -0.73 -0.24
C LEU A 104 18.50 -1.30 1.18
N PRO A 105 19.11 -2.48 1.45
CA PRO A 105 19.08 -3.11 2.77
C PRO A 105 19.49 -2.19 3.91
N GLU A 106 20.53 -1.37 3.70
CA GLU A 106 21.04 -0.41 4.67
C GLU A 106 20.10 0.78 4.92
N GLN A 107 19.09 0.98 4.09
CA GLN A 107 18.10 2.06 4.19
C GLN A 107 16.77 1.58 4.80
N CYS A 108 16.63 0.28 5.03
CA CYS A 108 15.40 -0.27 5.56
C CYS A 108 15.24 0.09 7.03
N GLN A 109 14.26 0.95 7.32
CA GLN A 109 13.85 1.32 8.68
C GLN A 109 12.32 1.27 8.77
N GLY A 110 11.81 0.34 9.55
CA GLY A 110 10.37 0.09 9.63
C GLY A 110 9.86 -0.78 8.49
N GLY A 111 8.58 -0.62 8.13
CA GLY A 111 7.91 -1.43 7.12
C GLY A 111 6.40 -1.43 7.31
N THR A 112 5.74 -2.43 6.71
CA THR A 112 4.31 -2.68 6.88
C THR A 112 4.09 -3.79 7.89
N GLU A 113 3.21 -3.57 8.84
CA GLU A 113 2.80 -4.56 9.82
C GLU A 113 1.36 -4.98 9.56
N PHE A 114 1.10 -6.27 9.66
CA PHE A 114 -0.25 -6.83 9.55
C PHE A 114 -0.80 -7.12 10.95
N PHE A 115 -2.06 -6.74 11.16
CA PHE A 115 -2.71 -6.85 12.46
C PHE A 115 -3.92 -7.76 12.38
N ARG A 116 -4.15 -8.50 13.45
CA ARG A 116 -5.38 -9.27 13.65
C ARG A 116 -6.29 -8.52 14.62
N HIS A 117 -7.52 -8.28 14.22
CA HIS A 117 -8.52 -7.66 15.09
C HIS A 117 -8.84 -8.58 16.27
N LYS A 118 -8.54 -8.13 17.49
CA LYS A 118 -8.60 -8.99 18.71
C LYS A 118 -9.99 -9.55 18.98
N ALA A 119 -11.01 -8.68 18.96
CA ALA A 119 -12.36 -9.09 19.35
C ALA A 119 -13.02 -10.03 18.33
N TRP A 120 -12.72 -9.86 17.05
CA TRP A 120 -13.34 -10.62 15.96
C TRP A 120 -12.43 -11.69 15.36
N ASN A 121 -11.18 -11.75 15.80
CA ASN A 121 -10.17 -12.69 15.32
C ASN A 121 -10.02 -12.68 13.78
N MET A 122 -10.14 -11.49 13.18
CA MET A 122 -10.10 -11.29 11.73
C MET A 122 -8.78 -10.68 11.29
N GLU A 123 -8.24 -11.15 10.17
CA GLU A 123 -7.02 -10.66 9.51
C GLU A 123 -7.32 -9.86 8.24
N ARG A 124 -8.57 -9.61 7.95
CA ARG A 124 -9.03 -8.86 6.78
C ARG A 124 -10.06 -7.81 7.20
N ALA A 125 -10.29 -6.86 6.33
CA ALA A 125 -11.40 -5.94 6.49
C ALA A 125 -12.77 -6.64 6.40
N PRO A 126 -13.78 -6.15 7.12
CA PRO A 126 -15.15 -6.60 6.95
C PRO A 126 -15.70 -6.08 5.62
N ILE A 127 -15.74 -6.94 4.61
CA ILE A 127 -16.19 -6.56 3.25
C ILE A 127 -17.70 -6.67 3.07
N TYR A 128 -18.36 -7.56 3.83
CA TYR A 128 -19.79 -7.78 3.71
C TYR A 128 -20.58 -6.79 4.58
N PRO A 129 -21.72 -6.25 4.10
CA PRO A 129 -22.54 -5.33 4.88
C PRO A 129 -22.98 -5.87 6.25
N ARG A 130 -23.26 -7.19 6.31
CA ARG A 130 -23.62 -7.85 7.56
C ARG A 130 -22.46 -7.87 8.56
N GLU A 131 -21.26 -8.24 8.13
CA GLU A 131 -20.07 -8.22 8.99
C GLU A 131 -19.81 -6.81 9.52
N ARG A 132 -19.93 -5.80 8.67
CA ARG A 132 -19.74 -4.40 9.05
C ARG A 132 -20.76 -3.96 10.12
N ALA A 133 -22.02 -4.33 9.93
CA ALA A 133 -23.07 -4.01 10.88
C ALA A 133 -22.84 -4.72 12.24
N GLU A 134 -22.48 -6.00 12.21
CA GLU A 134 -22.20 -6.78 13.42
C GLU A 134 -20.98 -6.26 14.19
N MET A 135 -19.97 -5.75 13.47
CA MET A 135 -18.75 -5.15 14.06
C MET A 135 -18.92 -3.68 14.45
N GLY A 136 -20.04 -3.04 14.12
CA GLY A 136 -20.25 -1.62 14.35
C GLY A 136 -19.37 -0.71 13.48
N VAL A 137 -18.76 -1.24 12.42
CA VAL A 137 -17.87 -0.48 11.54
C VAL A 137 -18.70 0.38 10.59
N GLN A 138 -18.70 1.68 10.81
CA GLN A 138 -19.36 2.64 9.95
C GLN A 138 -18.44 3.15 8.84
N ASN A 139 -17.16 3.37 9.18
CA ASN A 139 -16.13 3.84 8.25
C ASN A 139 -14.90 2.93 8.37
N TYR A 140 -14.06 2.93 7.32
CA TYR A 140 -12.83 2.13 7.31
C TYR A 140 -11.66 2.78 8.07
N VAL A 141 -11.89 3.85 8.78
CA VAL A 141 -10.88 4.66 9.49
C VAL A 141 -11.16 4.74 11.01
N ASP A 142 -12.09 3.93 11.50
CA ASP A 142 -12.42 3.86 12.94
C ASP A 142 -11.62 2.78 13.65
#